data_340f2663db431df7d430d6f9eb401108
#
_entry.id   340f2663db431df7d430d6f9eb401108
#
_cell.length_a   1.000
_cell.length_b   1.000
_cell.length_c   1.000
_cell.angle_alpha   90.00
_cell.angle_beta   90.00
_cell.angle_gamma   90.00
#
_symmetry.space_group_name_H-M   'P 1'
#
loop_
_entity.id
_entity.type
_entity.pdbx_description
1 polymer ?
#
loop_
_entity_poly.entity_id
_entity_poly.type
_entity_poly.pdbx_seq_one_letter_code
_entity_poly.pdbx_strand_id
1 'polypeptide(L)'
;NVVFWGYSNKGHDGFLGNAVLGEWCNIGADTNASNLKNTYDEVKVWNYSSGRFEKSAQQFCGLIMGDHSKCGINTMFNTGTVVGVGCNLFGAGFPRQFVPDFSWGGAQGFVTHKLDAVHKTAALVLPRRKREYGDFEKQVMEYAFTITAPLRGEE
;
A
#
# COMPACT_ATOMS: atom_id res chain seq x y z
N ASN A 1 14.59 -10.56 -0.67
CA ASN A 1 14.70 -9.37 -1.53
C ASN A 1 13.54 -8.43 -1.25
N VAL A 2 13.78 -7.34 -0.51
CA VAL A 2 12.79 -6.29 -0.21
C VAL A 2 13.47 -4.94 -0.33
N VAL A 3 12.77 -3.97 -0.92
CA VAL A 3 13.17 -2.57 -0.94
C VAL A 3 12.22 -1.80 -0.02
N PHE A 4 12.76 -1.13 0.99
CA PHE A 4 12.08 -0.14 1.79
C PHE A 4 12.60 1.25 1.44
N TRP A 5 11.71 2.12 1.05
CA TRP A 5 12.03 3.55 0.96
C TRP A 5 12.02 4.18 2.36
N GLY A 6 12.42 5.43 2.45
CA GLY A 6 12.65 6.08 3.72
C GLY A 6 11.49 6.00 4.71
N TYR A 7 11.82 5.90 6.00
CA TYR A 7 10.88 6.00 7.13
C TYR A 7 9.81 4.93 7.21
N SER A 8 9.89 3.87 6.41
CA SER A 8 8.97 2.73 6.43
C SER A 8 9.50 1.64 7.35
N ASN A 9 8.58 0.87 7.92
CA ASN A 9 9.00 -0.18 8.82
C ASN A 9 8.08 -1.41 8.83
N LYS A 10 8.70 -2.56 9.12
CA LYS A 10 8.09 -3.80 9.55
C LYS A 10 8.93 -4.31 10.73
N GLY A 11 8.45 -4.06 11.96
CA GLY A 11 9.24 -4.26 13.17
C GLY A 11 9.05 -5.62 13.84
N HIS A 12 8.15 -6.47 13.37
CA HIS A 12 7.74 -7.71 14.02
C HIS A 12 7.57 -8.84 13.00
N ASP A 13 7.20 -10.02 13.50
CA ASP A 13 7.04 -11.24 12.73
C ASP A 13 6.22 -11.10 11.43
N GLY A 14 6.33 -12.10 10.58
CA GLY A 14 5.68 -12.19 9.28
C GLY A 14 6.67 -12.10 8.13
N PHE A 15 6.21 -12.43 6.93
CA PHE A 15 7.02 -12.56 5.74
C PHE A 15 6.75 -11.44 4.73
N LEU A 16 7.82 -10.82 4.25
CA LEU A 16 7.83 -10.00 3.04
C LEU A 16 8.92 -10.54 2.11
N GLY A 17 8.55 -10.87 0.88
CA GLY A 17 9.49 -11.32 -0.14
C GLY A 17 9.25 -10.62 -1.46
N ASN A 18 10.33 -10.24 -2.17
CA ASN A 18 10.26 -9.56 -3.46
C ASN A 18 9.29 -8.38 -3.47
N ALA A 19 9.32 -7.59 -2.41
CA ALA A 19 8.40 -6.49 -2.15
C ALA A 19 9.08 -5.13 -2.29
N VAL A 20 8.29 -4.12 -2.64
CA VAL A 20 8.72 -2.71 -2.68
C VAL A 20 7.73 -1.89 -1.88
N LEU A 21 8.20 -1.18 -0.87
CA LEU A 21 7.41 -0.29 -0.05
C LEU A 21 7.90 1.15 -0.23
N GLY A 22 6.97 2.05 -0.44
CA GLY A 22 7.20 3.49 -0.50
C GLY A 22 7.64 4.08 0.84
N GLU A 23 7.61 5.39 0.95
CA GLU A 23 7.95 6.10 2.19
C GLU A 23 6.80 6.10 3.20
N TRP A 24 7.14 6.15 4.48
CA TRP A 24 6.18 6.29 5.57
C TRP A 24 5.18 5.15 5.69
N CYS A 25 5.48 3.98 5.11
CA CYS A 25 4.67 2.78 5.25
C CYS A 25 4.85 2.14 6.63
N ASN A 26 3.79 1.54 7.14
CA ASN A 26 3.87 0.74 8.36
C ASN A 26 3.18 -0.60 8.17
N ILE A 27 3.93 -1.67 8.34
CA ILE A 27 3.44 -3.04 8.24
C ILE A 27 3.23 -3.60 9.64
N GLY A 28 2.00 -3.96 9.95
CA GLY A 28 1.63 -4.55 11.24
C GLY A 28 2.30 -5.89 11.51
N ALA A 29 2.37 -6.26 12.78
CA ALA A 29 2.96 -7.53 13.22
C ALA A 29 2.28 -8.72 12.52
N ASP A 30 3.08 -9.75 12.22
CA ASP A 30 2.63 -10.99 11.59
C ASP A 30 1.91 -10.80 10.24
N THR A 31 2.20 -9.71 9.56
CA THR A 31 1.75 -9.49 8.18
C THR A 31 2.58 -10.36 7.24
N ASN A 32 1.90 -11.06 6.35
CA ASN A 32 2.52 -11.94 5.36
C ASN A 32 2.13 -11.52 3.94
N ALA A 33 3.12 -11.41 3.05
CA ALA A 33 2.91 -11.13 1.64
C ALA A 33 3.50 -12.26 0.79
N SER A 34 2.63 -12.98 0.10
CA SER A 34 3.05 -14.02 -0.84
C SER A 34 3.86 -13.42 -1.99
N ASN A 35 4.95 -14.08 -2.37
CA ASN A 35 5.79 -13.67 -3.49
C ASN A 35 5.88 -14.70 -4.63
N LEU A 36 5.32 -15.89 -4.43
CA LEU A 36 5.30 -16.97 -5.40
C LEU A 36 3.91 -17.59 -5.39
N LYS A 37 3.32 -17.78 -6.55
CA LYS A 37 2.06 -18.50 -6.67
C LYS A 37 2.26 -20.01 -6.44
N ASN A 38 1.26 -20.68 -5.85
CA ASN A 38 1.27 -22.13 -5.71
C ASN A 38 1.29 -22.87 -7.06
N THR A 39 0.83 -22.22 -8.12
CA THR A 39 0.85 -22.73 -9.49
C THR A 39 2.18 -22.49 -10.21
N TYR A 40 3.10 -21.74 -9.61
CA TYR A 40 4.37 -21.31 -10.19
C TYR A 40 4.24 -20.47 -11.47
N ASP A 41 3.05 -19.95 -11.72
CA ASP A 41 2.78 -19.08 -12.87
C ASP A 41 3.43 -17.70 -12.71
N GLU A 42 3.62 -17.04 -13.84
CA GLU A 42 4.00 -15.63 -13.90
C GLU A 42 3.01 -14.75 -13.12
N VAL A 43 3.54 -13.81 -12.37
CA VAL A 43 2.76 -12.88 -11.56
C VAL A 43 2.21 -11.74 -12.45
N LYS A 44 0.93 -11.43 -12.27
CA LYS A 44 0.33 -10.20 -12.82
C LYS A 44 0.28 -9.13 -11.75
N VAL A 45 0.60 -7.89 -12.13
CA VAL A 45 0.53 -6.72 -11.27
C VAL A 45 -0.35 -5.65 -11.90
N TRP A 46 -0.95 -4.80 -11.08
CA TRP A 46 -1.68 -3.64 -11.56
C TRP A 46 -0.72 -2.63 -12.19
N ASN A 47 -1.05 -2.18 -13.39
CA ASN A 47 -0.33 -1.13 -14.09
C ASN A 47 -1.20 0.15 -14.14
N TYR A 48 -0.74 1.20 -13.47
CA TYR A 48 -1.46 2.48 -13.41
C TYR A 48 -1.60 3.16 -14.77
N SER A 49 -0.60 3.03 -15.64
CA SER A 49 -0.62 3.67 -16.97
C SER A 49 -1.66 3.06 -17.89
N SER A 50 -1.85 1.74 -17.82
CA SER A 50 -2.83 1.04 -18.65
C SER A 50 -4.18 0.81 -17.97
N GLY A 51 -4.26 1.02 -16.66
CA GLY A 51 -5.46 0.81 -15.86
C GLY A 51 -5.91 -0.66 -15.81
N ARG A 52 -4.97 -1.60 -15.88
CA ARG A 52 -5.27 -3.05 -15.89
C ARG A 52 -4.14 -3.88 -15.29
N PHE A 53 -4.44 -5.15 -15.02
CA PHE A 53 -3.42 -6.12 -14.64
C PHE A 53 -2.60 -6.57 -15.86
N GLU A 54 -1.28 -6.48 -15.74
CA GLU A 54 -0.34 -6.90 -16.77
C GLU A 54 0.65 -7.93 -16.22
N LYS A 55 1.18 -8.75 -17.11
CA LYS A 55 2.21 -9.72 -16.79
C LYS A 55 3.50 -9.00 -16.43
N SER A 56 4.11 -9.39 -15.33
CA SER A 56 5.35 -8.76 -14.81
C SER A 56 6.63 -9.32 -15.41
N ALA A 57 6.54 -10.37 -16.21
CA ALA A 57 7.67 -11.21 -16.62
C ALA A 57 8.45 -11.83 -15.45
N GLN A 58 7.85 -11.85 -14.25
CA GLN A 58 8.48 -12.39 -13.03
C GLN A 58 7.63 -13.52 -12.45
N GLN A 59 8.30 -14.57 -12.02
CA GLN A 59 7.70 -15.63 -11.23
C GLN A 59 7.63 -15.26 -9.73
N PHE A 60 8.60 -14.46 -9.26
CA PHE A 60 8.66 -13.94 -7.91
C PHE A 60 8.35 -12.44 -7.87
N CYS A 61 7.20 -12.08 -7.34
CA CYS A 61 6.78 -10.69 -7.16
C CYS A 61 5.84 -10.61 -5.96
N GLY A 62 6.25 -9.91 -4.93
CA GLY A 62 5.49 -9.71 -3.70
C GLY A 62 4.63 -8.46 -3.72
N LEU A 63 4.56 -7.81 -2.56
CA LEU A 63 3.79 -6.61 -2.32
C LEU A 63 4.48 -5.36 -2.91
N ILE A 64 3.71 -4.54 -3.61
CA ILE A 64 4.09 -3.18 -3.99
C ILE A 64 3.16 -2.24 -3.24
N MET A 65 3.69 -1.36 -2.39
CA MET A 65 2.89 -0.49 -1.54
C MET A 65 3.35 0.96 -1.67
N GLY A 66 2.40 1.84 -1.96
CA GLY A 66 2.61 3.28 -2.10
C GLY A 66 2.79 3.98 -0.76
N ASP A 67 3.31 5.21 -0.82
CA ASP A 67 3.67 6.04 0.33
C ASP A 67 2.51 6.23 1.31
N HIS A 68 2.85 6.40 2.58
CA HIS A 68 1.91 6.63 3.68
C HIS A 68 0.90 5.51 3.94
N SER A 69 0.97 4.40 3.22
CA SER A 69 0.06 3.27 3.42
C SER A 69 0.45 2.42 4.62
N LYS A 70 -0.56 1.91 5.29
CA LYS A 70 -0.41 1.14 6.53
C LYS A 70 -1.31 -0.09 6.49
N CYS A 71 -0.88 -1.15 7.16
CA CYS A 71 -1.76 -2.27 7.43
C CYS A 71 -1.73 -2.69 8.90
N GLY A 72 -2.85 -3.19 9.36
CA GLY A 72 -2.99 -3.77 10.69
C GLY A 72 -2.19 -5.06 10.85
N ILE A 73 -2.17 -5.58 12.08
CA ILE A 73 -1.57 -6.88 12.39
C ILE A 73 -2.29 -8.00 11.64
N ASN A 74 -1.58 -9.11 11.36
CA ASN A 74 -2.11 -10.31 10.71
C ASN A 74 -2.72 -10.04 9.31
N THR A 75 -2.26 -9.03 8.62
CA THR A 75 -2.72 -8.78 7.24
C THR A 75 -2.08 -9.79 6.28
N MET A 76 -2.87 -10.32 5.35
CA MET A 76 -2.42 -11.27 4.34
C MET A 76 -2.51 -10.63 2.95
N PHE A 77 -1.41 -10.62 2.21
CA PHE A 77 -1.37 -10.13 0.84
C PHE A 77 -1.10 -11.28 -0.13
N ASN A 78 -1.88 -11.34 -1.20
CA ASN A 78 -1.61 -12.23 -2.32
C ASN A 78 -0.38 -11.77 -3.12
N THR A 79 0.19 -12.70 -3.88
CA THR A 79 1.30 -12.47 -4.80
C THR A 79 0.98 -11.33 -5.76
N GLY A 80 1.89 -10.37 -5.88
CA GLY A 80 1.74 -9.22 -6.79
C GLY A 80 0.64 -8.25 -6.39
N THR A 81 0.28 -8.17 -5.10
CA THR A 81 -0.65 -7.16 -4.61
C THR A 81 -0.03 -5.77 -4.75
N VAL A 82 -0.81 -4.86 -5.34
CA VAL A 82 -0.47 -3.44 -5.45
C VAL A 82 -1.40 -2.63 -4.55
N VAL A 83 -0.83 -1.92 -3.61
CA VAL A 83 -1.52 -1.01 -2.69
C VAL A 83 -1.12 0.41 -3.05
N GLY A 84 -2.09 1.26 -3.29
CA GLY A 84 -1.86 2.68 -3.61
C GLY A 84 -1.35 3.50 -2.43
N VAL A 85 -1.28 4.81 -2.62
CA VAL A 85 -0.83 5.79 -1.63
C VAL A 85 -1.92 6.03 -0.57
N GLY A 86 -1.52 6.30 0.67
CA GLY A 86 -2.42 6.76 1.73
C GLY A 86 -3.48 5.75 2.17
N CYS A 87 -3.28 4.47 1.92
CA CYS A 87 -4.21 3.40 2.31
C CYS A 87 -4.09 3.04 3.79
N ASN A 88 -5.18 2.54 4.35
CA ASN A 88 -5.17 1.90 5.66
C ASN A 88 -5.96 0.58 5.59
N LEU A 89 -5.24 -0.54 5.68
CA LEU A 89 -5.79 -1.88 5.50
C LEU A 89 -5.91 -2.60 6.83
N PHE A 90 -7.03 -3.27 7.04
CA PHE A 90 -7.29 -4.05 8.25
C PHE A 90 -8.39 -5.09 8.00
N GLY A 91 -8.58 -5.98 8.97
CA GLY A 91 -9.61 -7.01 8.92
C GLY A 91 -9.06 -8.36 8.47
N ALA A 92 -9.91 -9.37 8.48
CA ALA A 92 -9.57 -10.76 8.14
C ALA A 92 -9.75 -11.02 6.64
N GLY A 93 -8.92 -11.91 6.10
CA GLY A 93 -8.96 -12.32 4.69
C GLY A 93 -7.99 -11.54 3.81
N PHE A 94 -7.93 -11.93 2.54
CA PHE A 94 -7.08 -11.26 1.57
C PHE A 94 -7.81 -10.05 0.97
N PRO A 95 -7.22 -8.84 1.00
CA PRO A 95 -7.73 -7.74 0.22
C PRO A 95 -7.63 -8.03 -1.28
N ARG A 96 -8.28 -7.20 -2.09
CA ARG A 96 -8.12 -7.26 -3.56
C ARG A 96 -6.65 -7.12 -3.93
N GLN A 97 -6.23 -7.75 -5.02
CA GLN A 97 -4.86 -7.68 -5.52
C GLN A 97 -4.46 -6.25 -5.97
N PHE A 98 -5.42 -5.42 -6.34
CA PHE A 98 -5.24 -3.98 -6.47
C PHE A 98 -6.12 -3.25 -5.45
N VAL A 99 -5.47 -2.47 -4.59
CA VAL A 99 -6.09 -1.59 -3.62
C VAL A 99 -5.84 -0.15 -4.08
N PRO A 100 -6.89 0.56 -4.53
CA PRO A 100 -6.75 1.94 -5.00
C PRO A 100 -6.18 2.87 -3.92
N ASP A 101 -5.55 3.94 -4.37
CA ASP A 101 -5.02 4.98 -3.48
C ASP A 101 -6.13 5.50 -2.55
N PHE A 102 -5.75 5.85 -1.33
CA PHE A 102 -6.65 6.35 -0.30
C PHE A 102 -7.83 5.41 0.00
N SER A 103 -7.56 4.12 0.05
CA SER A 103 -8.53 3.12 0.48
C SER A 103 -8.46 2.88 1.98
N TRP A 104 -9.64 2.75 2.62
CA TRP A 104 -9.81 2.39 4.02
C TRP A 104 -10.66 1.12 4.10
N GLY A 105 -10.11 0.03 4.64
CA GLY A 105 -10.82 -1.25 4.76
C GLY A 105 -9.94 -2.45 4.51
N GLY A 106 -10.50 -3.52 3.96
CA GLY A 106 -9.80 -4.78 3.73
C GLY A 106 -10.60 -5.73 2.83
N ALA A 107 -10.51 -7.04 3.09
CA ALA A 107 -11.17 -8.06 2.27
C ALA A 107 -12.70 -7.89 2.18
N GLN A 108 -13.33 -7.28 3.17
CA GLN A 108 -14.77 -7.02 3.21
C GLN A 108 -15.22 -5.86 2.31
N GLY A 109 -14.28 -5.08 1.81
CA GLY A 109 -14.51 -3.92 0.97
C GLY A 109 -13.73 -2.70 1.44
N PHE A 110 -13.76 -1.66 0.62
CA PHE A 110 -13.09 -0.40 0.87
C PHE A 110 -14.05 0.78 0.78
N VAL A 111 -13.80 1.77 1.61
CA VAL A 111 -14.33 3.12 1.48
C VAL A 111 -13.15 4.09 1.31
N THR A 112 -13.43 5.31 0.92
CA THR A 112 -12.39 6.35 0.80
C THR A 112 -11.80 6.68 2.16
N HIS A 113 -10.49 6.56 2.29
CA HIS A 113 -9.74 7.08 3.43
C HIS A 113 -9.68 8.60 3.30
N LYS A 114 -10.45 9.29 4.15
CA LYS A 114 -10.59 10.74 4.10
C LYS A 114 -9.24 11.44 4.15
N LEU A 115 -9.00 12.36 3.24
CA LEU A 115 -7.73 13.06 3.11
C LEU A 115 -7.32 13.77 4.41
N ASP A 116 -8.26 14.38 5.14
CA ASP A 116 -8.00 15.00 6.43
C ASP A 116 -7.44 14.01 7.47
N ALA A 117 -7.92 12.76 7.45
CA ALA A 117 -7.41 11.72 8.35
C ALA A 117 -5.98 11.30 7.97
N VAL A 118 -5.68 11.26 6.67
CA VAL A 118 -4.32 11.01 6.16
C VAL A 118 -3.38 12.13 6.58
N HIS A 119 -3.77 13.39 6.36
CA HIS A 119 -3.00 14.57 6.80
C HIS A 119 -2.74 14.57 8.31
N LYS A 120 -3.78 14.31 9.10
CA LYS A 120 -3.66 14.23 10.57
C LYS A 120 -2.65 13.16 10.98
N THR A 121 -2.71 11.99 10.36
CA THR A 121 -1.79 10.90 10.66
C THR A 121 -0.35 11.25 10.26
N ALA A 122 -0.15 11.81 9.07
CA ALA A 122 1.17 12.23 8.60
C ALA A 122 1.79 13.29 9.52
N ALA A 123 1.00 14.28 9.94
CA ALA A 123 1.43 15.33 10.88
C ALA A 123 1.87 14.79 12.25
N LEU A 124 1.37 13.63 12.66
CA LEU A 124 1.80 12.96 13.91
C LEU A 124 3.01 12.04 13.71
N VAL A 125 3.17 11.47 12.52
CA VAL A 125 4.21 10.47 12.23
C VAL A 125 5.55 11.13 11.87
N LEU A 126 5.55 12.13 10.99
CA LEU A 126 6.76 12.75 10.47
C LEU A 126 7.67 13.34 11.57
N PRO A 127 7.13 14.07 12.58
CA PRO A 127 7.95 14.63 13.67
C PRO A 127 8.69 13.56 14.48
N ARG A 128 8.18 12.34 14.56
CA ARG A 128 8.86 11.22 15.24
C ARG A 128 10.19 10.84 14.57
N ARG A 129 10.39 11.26 13.33
CA ARG A 129 11.63 11.10 12.54
C ARG A 129 12.32 12.43 12.26
N LYS A 130 11.99 13.49 13.05
CA LYS A 130 12.54 14.84 12.90
C LYS A 130 12.31 15.43 11.49
N ARG A 131 11.15 15.13 10.91
CA ARG A 131 10.68 15.68 9.65
C ARG A 131 9.43 16.51 9.88
N GLU A 132 9.26 17.54 9.10
CA GLU A 132 8.06 18.37 9.12
C GLU A 132 7.06 17.90 8.07
N TYR A 133 5.79 17.94 8.41
CA TYR A 133 4.69 17.75 7.47
C TYR A 133 4.17 19.14 7.10
N GLY A 134 4.80 19.74 6.11
CA GLY A 134 4.55 21.12 5.68
C GLY A 134 3.53 21.21 4.54
N ASP A 135 3.44 22.41 3.97
CA ASP A 135 2.48 22.68 2.89
C ASP A 135 2.82 21.95 1.60
N PHE A 136 4.11 21.71 1.34
CA PHE A 136 4.53 20.96 0.15
C PHE A 136 4.04 19.51 0.21
N GLU A 137 4.26 18.81 1.33
CA GLU A 137 3.82 17.44 1.53
C GLU A 137 2.29 17.32 1.45
N LYS A 138 1.56 18.29 2.00
CA LYS A 138 0.10 18.35 1.90
C LYS A 138 -0.36 18.48 0.46
N GLN A 139 0.21 19.41 -0.30
CA GLN A 139 -0.13 19.62 -1.71
C GLN A 139 0.14 18.38 -2.56
N VAL A 140 1.24 17.67 -2.32
CA VAL A 140 1.52 16.39 -3.00
C VAL A 140 0.45 15.36 -2.71
N MET A 141 0.02 15.23 -1.45
CA MET A 141 -1.03 14.29 -1.05
C MET A 141 -2.40 14.67 -1.62
N GLU A 142 -2.74 15.96 -1.62
CA GLU A 142 -3.98 16.50 -2.23
C GLU A 142 -4.01 16.25 -3.73
N TYR A 143 -2.90 16.48 -4.41
CA TYR A 143 -2.78 16.20 -5.83
C TYR A 143 -2.96 14.69 -6.12
N ALA A 144 -2.24 13.85 -5.38
CA ALA A 144 -2.39 12.39 -5.52
C ALA A 144 -3.82 11.93 -5.27
N PHE A 145 -4.47 12.47 -4.23
CA PHE A 145 -5.87 12.18 -3.91
C PHE A 145 -6.81 12.52 -5.08
N THR A 146 -6.61 13.68 -5.68
CA THR A 146 -7.44 14.18 -6.79
C THR A 146 -7.26 13.35 -8.05
N ILE A 147 -6.01 13.11 -8.49
CA ILE A 147 -5.77 12.40 -9.76
C ILE A 147 -6.11 10.90 -9.70
N THR A 148 -6.19 10.32 -8.50
CA THR A 148 -6.54 8.91 -8.31
C THR A 148 -8.01 8.68 -7.96
N ALA A 149 -8.84 9.73 -7.87
CA ALA A 149 -10.27 9.64 -7.57
C ALA A 149 -11.01 8.63 -8.47
N PRO A 150 -10.79 8.59 -9.80
CA PRO A 150 -11.46 7.62 -10.67
C PRO A 150 -11.15 6.16 -10.32
N LEU A 151 -9.99 5.86 -9.73
CA LEU A 151 -9.64 4.49 -9.32
C LEU A 151 -10.45 3.99 -8.11
N ARG A 152 -11.02 4.94 -7.34
CA ARG A 152 -11.94 4.67 -6.23
C ARG A 152 -13.41 4.68 -6.66
N GLY A 153 -13.71 4.98 -7.93
CA GLY A 153 -15.07 5.16 -8.44
C GLY A 153 -15.69 6.51 -8.08
N GLU A 154 -14.86 7.51 -7.80
CA GLU A 154 -15.24 8.90 -7.54
C GLU A 154 -15.09 9.73 -8.83
N GLU A 155 -15.97 10.73 -9.05
CA GLU A 155 -15.90 11.66 -10.19
C GLU A 155 -15.01 12.87 -9.86
#